data_002e65a646ae4c55e23288fac08fc1e9
#
_entry.id   002e65a646ae4c55e23288fac08fc1e9
#
_cell.length_a   1.000
_cell.length_b   1.000
_cell.length_c   1.000
_cell.angle_alpha   90.00
_cell.angle_beta   90.00
_cell.angle_gamma   90.00
#
_symmetry.space_group_name_H-M   'P 1'
#
loop_
_entity.id
_entity.type
_entity.pdbx_description
1 polymer ?
#
loop_
_entity_poly.entity_id
_entity_poly.type
_entity_poly.pdbx_seq_one_letter_code
_entity_poly.pdbx_strand_id
1 'polypeptide(L)'
;MITPILFYELKMTYIDNYSGSYLYKDPLDTNYVHGRYLDNYGPGFFTGGQQKNHSMLTMRDKTVKFDLTWQVNHRHSIKLGLLDIAHGVDHQWHTIRNKYDGEESHDLLYEPEIFGDTTVYADIYKVNPKESAAYFQDKMEFDDMVINVGLRYDVFDPASFYPSDRRNPANQLV
;
A
#
# COMPACT_ATOMS: atom_id res chain seq x y z
N MET A 1 33.55 -37.97 -10.30
CA MET A 1 33.91 -36.75 -9.59
C MET A 1 32.79 -35.74 -9.88
N ILE A 2 31.96 -35.41 -8.90
CA ILE A 2 30.87 -34.44 -9.10
C ILE A 2 31.52 -33.07 -8.98
N THR A 3 31.50 -32.29 -10.06
CA THR A 3 31.93 -30.89 -10.03
C THR A 3 30.87 -30.10 -9.27
N PRO A 4 31.25 -29.20 -8.35
CA PRO A 4 30.29 -28.33 -7.66
C PRO A 4 29.54 -27.50 -8.69
N ILE A 5 28.21 -27.54 -8.61
CA ILE A 5 27.33 -26.74 -9.46
C ILE A 5 26.96 -25.52 -8.69
N LEU A 6 27.29 -24.36 -9.24
CA LEU A 6 26.92 -23.04 -8.72
C LEU A 6 26.04 -22.39 -9.76
N PHE A 7 24.84 -21.91 -9.33
CA PHE A 7 24.03 -21.08 -10.16
C PHE A 7 23.38 -19.97 -9.33
N TYR A 8 23.03 -18.90 -10.00
CA TYR A 8 22.37 -17.76 -9.40
C TYR A 8 21.17 -17.35 -10.23
N GLU A 9 20.22 -16.72 -9.57
CA GLU A 9 19.06 -16.11 -10.17
C GLU A 9 18.92 -14.66 -9.67
N LEU A 10 18.75 -13.72 -10.59
CA LEU A 10 18.43 -12.33 -10.28
C LEU A 10 17.07 -12.02 -10.87
N LYS A 11 16.14 -11.61 -10.01
CA LYS A 11 14.80 -11.16 -10.39
C LYS A 11 14.63 -9.71 -10.07
N MET A 12 14.11 -8.95 -11.04
CA MET A 12 13.68 -7.58 -10.84
C MET A 12 12.22 -7.47 -11.26
N THR A 13 11.39 -6.90 -10.40
CA THR A 13 9.96 -6.74 -10.66
C THR A 13 9.55 -5.31 -10.35
N TYR A 14 8.72 -4.75 -11.22
CA TYR A 14 8.04 -3.48 -11.01
C TYR A 14 6.54 -3.70 -11.16
N ILE A 15 5.79 -3.27 -10.14
CA ILE A 15 4.33 -3.34 -10.12
C ILE A 15 3.82 -1.92 -9.93
N ASP A 16 2.85 -1.50 -10.75
CA ASP A 16 2.13 -0.23 -10.59
C ASP A 16 0.64 -0.54 -10.61
N ASN A 17 -0.01 -0.40 -9.45
CA ASN A 17 -1.41 -0.65 -9.25
C ASN A 17 -2.13 0.66 -8.92
N TYR A 18 -3.20 0.91 -9.64
CA TYR A 18 -4.12 2.02 -9.37
C TYR A 18 -5.52 1.48 -9.04
N SER A 19 -6.11 2.01 -7.98
CA SER A 19 -7.50 1.77 -7.60
C SER A 19 -8.19 3.11 -7.38
N GLY A 20 -9.30 3.32 -8.04
CA GLY A 20 -10.12 4.54 -7.90
C GLY A 20 -11.59 4.18 -7.60
N SER A 21 -12.17 4.91 -6.66
CA SER A 21 -13.61 4.85 -6.35
C SER A 21 -14.16 6.27 -6.30
N TYR A 22 -14.83 6.68 -7.37
CA TYR A 22 -15.38 8.02 -7.55
C TYR A 22 -16.47 8.01 -8.61
N LEU A 23 -17.33 9.00 -8.60
CA LEU A 23 -18.32 9.18 -9.67
C LEU A 23 -17.68 9.90 -10.88
N TYR A 24 -17.00 11.01 -10.63
CA TYR A 24 -16.20 11.72 -11.62
C TYR A 24 -14.73 11.70 -11.20
N LYS A 25 -13.83 11.60 -12.17
CA LYS A 25 -12.39 11.53 -11.90
C LYS A 25 -11.84 12.79 -11.25
N ASP A 26 -12.37 13.95 -11.61
CA ASP A 26 -12.08 15.22 -10.97
C ASP A 26 -13.03 15.40 -9.78
N PRO A 27 -12.53 15.53 -8.54
CA PRO A 27 -13.38 15.75 -7.37
C PRO A 27 -14.08 17.11 -7.39
N LEU A 28 -13.62 18.06 -8.20
CA LEU A 28 -14.22 19.38 -8.39
C LEU A 28 -15.10 19.48 -9.66
N ASP A 29 -15.47 18.33 -10.24
CA ASP A 29 -16.31 18.29 -11.44
C ASP A 29 -17.65 18.99 -11.20
N THR A 30 -18.02 19.92 -12.09
CA THR A 30 -19.25 20.70 -12.01
C THR A 30 -20.53 19.89 -12.21
N ASN A 31 -20.42 18.63 -12.64
CA ASN A 31 -21.55 17.71 -12.73
C ASN A 31 -21.98 17.15 -11.36
N TYR A 32 -21.21 17.36 -10.29
CA TYR A 32 -21.69 17.04 -8.96
C TYR A 32 -22.87 17.93 -8.58
N VAL A 33 -23.90 17.32 -8.00
CA VAL A 33 -25.13 18.02 -7.59
C VAL A 33 -25.24 18.17 -6.09
N HIS A 34 -26.09 19.09 -5.65
CA HIS A 34 -26.33 19.38 -4.22
C HIS A 34 -26.74 18.12 -3.45
N GLY A 35 -26.27 17.99 -2.20
CA GLY A 35 -26.56 16.86 -1.31
C GLY A 35 -28.03 16.64 -1.01
N ARG A 36 -28.87 17.68 -1.15
CA ARG A 36 -30.33 17.58 -0.98
C ARG A 36 -31.00 16.58 -1.93
N TYR A 37 -30.38 16.29 -3.07
CA TYR A 37 -30.90 15.31 -4.03
C TYR A 37 -30.52 13.88 -3.67
N LEU A 38 -29.73 13.70 -2.60
CA LEU A 38 -29.34 12.37 -2.15
C LEU A 38 -30.55 11.72 -1.46
N ASP A 39 -31.04 10.65 -2.05
CA ASP A 39 -32.10 9.82 -1.51
C ASP A 39 -31.56 8.40 -1.28
N ASN A 40 -31.56 7.98 -0.04
CA ASN A 40 -31.11 6.66 0.39
C ASN A 40 -32.20 5.87 1.14
N TYR A 41 -33.47 6.29 1.02
CA TYR A 41 -34.60 5.57 1.58
C TYR A 41 -34.87 4.32 0.75
N GLY A 42 -34.32 3.16 1.18
CA GLY A 42 -34.54 1.91 0.47
C GLY A 42 -33.54 0.81 0.82
N PRO A 43 -33.53 -0.28 0.09
CA PRO A 43 -32.79 -1.51 0.41
C PRO A 43 -31.30 -1.43 0.10
N GLY A 44 -30.61 -0.37 0.52
CA GLY A 44 -29.16 -0.27 0.49
C GLY A 44 -28.54 0.35 -0.78
N PHE A 45 -29.32 1.00 -1.64
CA PHE A 45 -28.80 1.77 -2.77
C PHE A 45 -29.45 3.15 -2.85
N PHE A 46 -28.77 4.09 -3.47
CA PHE A 46 -29.27 5.44 -3.67
C PHE A 46 -30.38 5.44 -4.72
N THR A 47 -31.49 6.07 -4.44
CA THR A 47 -32.60 6.29 -5.38
C THR A 47 -32.54 7.66 -6.05
N GLY A 48 -31.68 8.55 -5.56
CA GLY A 48 -31.39 9.87 -6.14
C GLY A 48 -30.11 10.47 -5.61
N GLY A 49 -29.63 11.55 -6.24
CA GLY A 49 -28.40 12.22 -5.88
C GLY A 49 -27.13 11.49 -6.35
N GLN A 50 -26.02 11.80 -5.72
CA GLN A 50 -24.70 11.32 -6.11
C GLN A 50 -23.86 11.04 -4.88
N GLN A 51 -23.05 9.98 -4.94
CA GLN A 51 -22.05 9.71 -3.91
C GLN A 51 -20.94 10.77 -3.96
N LYS A 52 -20.57 11.27 -2.78
CA LYS A 52 -19.58 12.35 -2.61
C LYS A 52 -18.23 11.88 -2.10
N ASN A 53 -18.05 10.57 -1.89
CA ASN A 53 -16.76 10.01 -1.52
C ASN A 53 -15.92 9.80 -2.78
N HIS A 54 -14.69 10.31 -2.74
CA HIS A 54 -13.71 10.22 -3.81
C HIS A 54 -12.43 9.61 -3.25
N SER A 55 -12.04 8.45 -3.74
CA SER A 55 -10.86 7.74 -3.27
C SER A 55 -9.97 7.34 -4.43
N MET A 56 -8.69 7.57 -4.28
CA MET A 56 -7.64 7.11 -5.20
C MET A 56 -6.50 6.51 -4.40
N LEU A 57 -6.05 5.33 -4.80
CA LEU A 57 -4.90 4.64 -4.23
C LEU A 57 -3.97 4.21 -5.35
N THR A 58 -2.73 4.66 -5.31
CA THR A 58 -1.66 4.17 -6.18
C THR A 58 -0.63 3.45 -5.35
N MET A 59 -0.33 2.21 -5.72
CA MET A 59 0.72 1.41 -5.09
C MET A 59 1.76 1.02 -6.15
N ARG A 60 3.04 1.30 -5.85
CA ARG A 60 4.18 0.99 -6.71
C ARG A 60 5.20 0.19 -5.94
N ASP A 61 5.49 -1.01 -6.44
CA ASP A 61 6.46 -1.89 -5.81
C ASP A 61 7.64 -2.14 -6.75
N LYS A 62 8.84 -1.97 -6.22
CA LYS A 62 10.10 -2.31 -6.89
C LYS A 62 10.78 -3.40 -6.08
N THR A 63 10.90 -4.58 -6.66
CA THR A 63 11.49 -5.75 -6.01
C THR A 63 12.78 -6.13 -6.71
N VAL A 64 13.83 -6.35 -5.92
CA VAL A 64 15.07 -7.00 -6.36
C VAL A 64 15.26 -8.23 -5.52
N LYS A 65 15.40 -9.37 -6.16
CA LYS A 65 15.66 -10.65 -5.50
C LYS A 65 16.87 -11.32 -6.13
N PHE A 66 17.80 -11.75 -5.28
CA PHE A 66 18.96 -12.53 -5.67
C PHE A 66 18.98 -13.84 -4.91
N ASP A 67 19.06 -14.95 -5.63
CA ASP A 67 19.19 -16.29 -5.08
C ASP A 67 20.47 -16.94 -5.63
N LEU A 68 21.25 -17.56 -4.77
CA LEU A 68 22.41 -18.35 -5.09
C LEU A 68 22.21 -19.78 -4.58
N THR A 69 22.42 -20.76 -5.43
CA THR A 69 22.42 -22.18 -5.05
C THR A 69 23.78 -22.78 -5.39
N TRP A 70 24.39 -23.39 -4.40
CA TRP A 70 25.71 -24.01 -4.51
C TRP A 70 25.68 -25.44 -4.01
N GLN A 71 25.83 -26.40 -4.91
CA GLN A 71 26.05 -27.79 -4.57
C GLN A 71 27.52 -27.96 -4.20
N VAL A 72 27.85 -27.81 -2.93
CA VAL A 72 29.24 -27.90 -2.43
C VAL A 72 29.83 -29.28 -2.68
N ASN A 73 29.06 -30.31 -2.39
CA ASN A 73 29.40 -31.72 -2.65
C ASN A 73 28.10 -32.54 -2.73
N HIS A 74 28.19 -33.85 -2.81
CA HIS A 74 27.01 -34.74 -2.91
C HIS A 74 26.13 -34.76 -1.65
N ARG A 75 26.60 -34.20 -0.52
CA ARG A 75 25.87 -34.16 0.76
C ARG A 75 25.33 -32.78 1.09
N HIS A 76 25.99 -31.71 0.63
CA HIS A 76 25.65 -30.34 1.03
C HIS A 76 25.20 -29.50 -0.15
N SER A 77 24.01 -28.91 -0.02
CA SER A 77 23.44 -27.97 -0.96
C SER A 77 23.10 -26.66 -0.23
N ILE A 78 23.94 -25.64 -0.43
CA ILE A 78 23.79 -24.33 0.20
C ILE A 78 22.93 -23.44 -0.67
N LYS A 79 22.00 -22.73 -0.02
CA LYS A 79 21.23 -21.62 -0.62
C LYS A 79 21.43 -20.34 0.16
N LEU A 80 21.66 -19.27 -0.58
CA LEU A 80 21.71 -17.89 -0.10
C LEU A 80 20.71 -17.06 -0.88
N GLY A 81 20.04 -16.14 -0.21
CA GLY A 81 19.16 -15.21 -0.90
C GLY A 81 19.12 -13.86 -0.23
N LEU A 82 18.93 -12.85 -1.08
CA LEU A 82 18.70 -11.45 -0.71
C LEU A 82 17.41 -11.00 -1.37
N LEU A 83 16.62 -10.24 -0.63
CA LEU A 83 15.39 -9.62 -1.11
C LEU A 83 15.39 -8.17 -0.65
N ASP A 84 15.07 -7.27 -1.57
CA ASP A 84 14.82 -5.86 -1.26
C ASP A 84 13.56 -5.42 -2.00
N ILE A 85 12.63 -4.80 -1.27
CA ILE A 85 11.37 -4.28 -1.81
C ILE A 85 11.23 -2.83 -1.36
N ALA A 86 11.14 -1.94 -2.34
CA ALA A 86 10.79 -0.54 -2.11
C ALA A 86 9.35 -0.30 -2.55
N HIS A 87 8.49 0.03 -1.59
CA HIS A 87 7.09 0.36 -1.82
C HIS A 87 6.91 1.86 -2.02
N GLY A 88 5.90 2.24 -2.78
CA GLY A 88 5.40 3.60 -2.88
C GLY A 88 3.88 3.56 -2.76
N VAL A 89 3.34 4.15 -1.71
CA VAL A 89 1.89 4.23 -1.48
C VAL A 89 1.48 5.70 -1.52
N ASP A 90 0.55 6.03 -2.41
CA ASP A 90 -0.06 7.35 -2.54
C ASP A 90 -1.57 7.18 -2.40
N HIS A 91 -2.10 7.60 -1.26
CA HIS A 91 -3.51 7.52 -0.90
C HIS A 91 -4.12 8.89 -0.83
N GLN A 92 -5.27 9.06 -1.47
CA GLN A 92 -6.06 10.27 -1.44
C GLN A 92 -7.52 9.89 -1.28
N TRP A 93 -8.10 10.33 -0.19
CA TRP A 93 -9.53 10.19 0.05
C TRP A 93 -10.12 11.55 0.42
N HIS A 94 -11.24 11.88 -0.18
CA HIS A 94 -11.98 13.11 0.06
C HIS A 94 -13.48 12.85 0.17
N THR A 95 -14.13 13.55 1.08
CA THR A 95 -15.57 13.78 0.99
C THR A 95 -15.77 15.12 0.31
N ILE A 96 -16.38 15.12 -0.87
CA ILE A 96 -16.69 16.34 -1.62
C ILE A 96 -17.81 17.08 -0.89
N ARG A 97 -17.52 18.29 -0.48
CA ARG A 97 -18.45 19.15 0.24
C ARG A 97 -19.02 20.20 -0.70
N ASN A 98 -20.04 20.92 -0.23
CA ASN A 98 -20.52 22.11 -0.89
C ASN A 98 -19.82 23.32 -0.27
N LYS A 99 -19.24 24.17 -1.08
CA LYS A 99 -18.61 25.42 -0.64
C LYS A 99 -19.53 26.33 0.19
N TYR A 100 -20.82 26.26 -0.07
CA TYR A 100 -21.86 27.05 0.60
C TYR A 100 -22.49 26.33 1.79
N ASP A 101 -21.95 25.21 2.25
CA ASP A 101 -22.45 24.51 3.44
C ASP A 101 -22.38 25.42 4.68
N GLY A 102 -23.55 25.67 5.32
CA GLY A 102 -23.69 26.53 6.51
C GLY A 102 -24.09 27.98 6.20
N GLU A 103 -24.24 28.35 4.93
CA GLU A 103 -24.72 29.69 4.55
C GLU A 103 -26.22 29.64 4.19
N GLU A 104 -27.11 30.03 5.10
CA GLU A 104 -28.57 29.99 4.91
C GLU A 104 -29.04 30.74 3.65
N SER A 105 -28.36 31.84 3.30
CA SER A 105 -28.67 32.65 2.12
C SER A 105 -28.35 31.97 0.78
N HIS A 106 -27.54 30.92 0.80
CA HIS A 106 -27.06 30.22 -0.39
C HIS A 106 -27.44 28.72 -0.42
N ASP A 107 -28.47 28.35 0.30
CA ASP A 107 -28.92 26.95 0.49
C ASP A 107 -29.28 26.21 -0.82
N LEU A 108 -29.50 26.94 -1.92
CA LEU A 108 -29.77 26.40 -3.23
C LEU A 108 -28.52 26.25 -4.13
N LEU A 109 -27.42 26.90 -3.76
CA LEU A 109 -26.20 26.90 -4.56
C LEU A 109 -25.37 25.66 -4.26
N TYR A 110 -24.68 25.18 -5.25
CA TYR A 110 -23.74 24.07 -5.13
C TYR A 110 -22.49 24.35 -5.94
N GLU A 111 -21.36 24.30 -5.26
CA GLU A 111 -20.02 24.29 -5.84
C GLU A 111 -19.21 23.23 -5.10
N PRO A 112 -18.68 22.22 -5.80
CA PRO A 112 -17.91 21.17 -5.14
C PRO A 112 -16.63 21.74 -4.55
N GLU A 113 -16.32 21.36 -3.30
CA GLU A 113 -15.12 21.75 -2.58
C GLU A 113 -14.50 20.52 -1.91
N ILE A 114 -13.16 20.48 -1.89
CA ILE A 114 -12.38 19.49 -1.17
C ILE A 114 -11.52 20.18 -0.13
N PHE A 115 -11.36 19.53 1.02
CA PHE A 115 -10.51 20.00 2.10
C PHE A 115 -9.19 19.24 2.14
N GLY A 116 -8.18 19.82 2.80
CA GLY A 116 -6.90 19.17 3.05
C GLY A 116 -6.97 18.15 4.21
N ASP A 117 -5.88 17.45 4.42
CA ASP A 117 -5.68 16.37 5.39
C ASP A 117 -5.77 16.81 6.87
N THR A 118 -5.84 18.10 7.13
CA THR A 118 -6.07 18.67 8.47
C THR A 118 -7.54 18.61 8.92
N THR A 119 -8.42 18.10 8.07
CA THR A 119 -9.87 18.02 8.32
C THR A 119 -10.34 16.56 8.33
N VAL A 120 -11.51 16.31 8.90
CA VAL A 120 -12.17 15.00 8.88
C VAL A 120 -12.73 14.61 7.50
N TYR A 121 -12.65 15.49 6.51
CA TYR A 121 -13.17 15.31 5.16
C TYR A 121 -12.13 14.87 4.15
N ALA A 122 -10.89 14.70 4.60
CA ALA A 122 -9.81 14.20 3.75
C ALA A 122 -8.88 13.27 4.55
N ASP A 123 -8.33 12.29 3.85
CA ASP A 123 -7.25 11.45 4.32
C ASP A 123 -6.24 11.30 3.16
N ILE A 124 -5.12 12.01 3.29
CA ILE A 124 -4.12 12.12 2.23
C ILE A 124 -2.77 11.78 2.82
N TYR A 125 -2.15 10.72 2.30
CA TYR A 125 -0.79 10.40 2.71
C TYR A 125 0.02 9.80 1.56
N LYS A 126 1.32 9.96 1.67
CA LYS A 126 2.30 9.36 0.78
C LYS A 126 3.45 8.82 1.62
N VAL A 127 3.66 7.52 1.52
CA VAL A 127 4.69 6.82 2.27
C VAL A 127 5.48 5.89 1.35
N ASN A 128 6.74 5.61 1.74
CA ASN A 128 7.62 4.75 0.96
C ASN A 128 8.25 3.68 1.87
N PRO A 129 7.46 2.68 2.31
CA PRO A 129 7.95 1.58 3.11
C PRO A 129 9.03 0.78 2.40
N LYS A 130 9.90 0.12 3.17
CA LYS A 130 10.94 -0.75 2.64
C LYS A 130 10.99 -2.06 3.40
N GLU A 131 11.19 -3.13 2.65
CA GLU A 131 11.42 -4.46 3.20
C GLU A 131 12.76 -4.98 2.67
N SER A 132 13.56 -5.55 3.56
CA SER A 132 14.81 -6.21 3.18
C SER A 132 14.92 -7.53 3.93
N ALA A 133 15.35 -8.56 3.24
CA ALA A 133 15.56 -9.87 3.84
C ALA A 133 16.82 -10.53 3.32
N ALA A 134 17.46 -11.31 4.19
CA ALA A 134 18.56 -12.19 3.83
C ALA A 134 18.33 -13.57 4.43
N TYR A 135 18.66 -14.62 3.69
CA TYR A 135 18.57 -15.97 4.20
C TYR A 135 19.77 -16.82 3.82
N PHE A 136 20.04 -17.78 4.66
CA PHE A 136 21.01 -18.85 4.45
C PHE A 136 20.36 -20.18 4.80
N GLN A 137 20.59 -21.22 3.98
CA GLN A 137 20.06 -22.54 4.19
C GLN A 137 21.08 -23.57 3.73
N ASP A 138 21.27 -24.66 4.51
CA ASP A 138 22.01 -25.84 4.09
C ASP A 138 21.10 -27.06 4.13
N LYS A 139 20.99 -27.74 3.00
CA LYS A 139 20.35 -29.03 2.86
C LYS A 139 21.45 -30.10 2.87
N MET A 140 21.42 -30.94 3.89
CA MET A 140 22.35 -32.05 4.07
C MET A 140 21.66 -33.39 3.78
N GLU A 141 22.23 -34.18 2.88
CA GLU A 141 21.72 -35.50 2.48
C GLU A 141 22.65 -36.59 2.98
N PHE A 142 22.16 -37.49 3.82
CA PHE A 142 22.80 -38.69 4.30
C PHE A 142 22.04 -39.90 3.75
N ASP A 143 22.62 -41.09 3.87
CA ASP A 143 22.09 -42.31 3.24
C ASP A 143 20.63 -42.60 3.69
N ASP A 144 20.30 -42.35 4.97
CA ASP A 144 18.97 -42.63 5.54
C ASP A 144 18.25 -41.38 6.05
N MET A 145 18.82 -40.17 5.87
CA MET A 145 18.28 -38.96 6.48
C MET A 145 18.60 -37.71 5.63
N VAL A 146 17.62 -36.82 5.55
CA VAL A 146 17.79 -35.47 4.98
C VAL A 146 17.55 -34.43 6.07
N ILE A 147 18.51 -33.55 6.29
CA ILE A 147 18.41 -32.43 7.20
C ILE A 147 18.38 -31.14 6.41
N ASN A 148 17.49 -30.23 6.76
CA ASN A 148 17.40 -28.92 6.14
C ASN A 148 17.37 -27.85 7.26
N VAL A 149 18.41 -27.05 7.36
CA VAL A 149 18.57 -26.02 8.38
C VAL A 149 18.84 -24.69 7.71
N GLY A 150 18.21 -23.64 8.23
CA GLY A 150 18.39 -22.30 7.69
C GLY A 150 18.08 -21.22 8.71
N LEU A 151 18.56 -20.03 8.40
CA LEU A 151 18.27 -18.78 9.11
C LEU A 151 17.79 -17.75 8.10
N ARG A 152 16.82 -16.93 8.52
CA ARG A 152 16.34 -15.78 7.77
C ARG A 152 16.29 -14.57 8.70
N TYR A 153 16.72 -13.45 8.19
CA TYR A 153 16.65 -12.17 8.84
C TYR A 153 15.84 -11.21 7.97
N ASP A 154 14.82 -10.60 8.54
CA ASP A 154 13.92 -9.67 7.88
C ASP A 154 13.96 -8.32 8.59
N VAL A 155 13.96 -7.25 7.81
CA VAL A 155 13.87 -5.86 8.27
C VAL A 155 12.71 -5.20 7.53
N PHE A 156 11.85 -4.52 8.28
CA PHE A 156 10.77 -3.69 7.73
C PHE A 156 10.88 -2.28 8.28
N ASP A 157 10.93 -1.30 7.39
CA ASP A 157 10.86 0.12 7.68
C ASP A 157 9.56 0.67 7.13
N PRO A 158 8.58 1.06 7.97
CA PRO A 158 7.31 1.60 7.51
C PRO A 158 7.45 3.00 6.87
N ALA A 159 8.58 3.69 7.05
CA ALA A 159 8.83 5.06 6.61
C ALA A 159 7.68 6.01 6.98
N SER A 160 7.13 5.83 8.18
CA SER A 160 5.95 6.52 8.66
C SER A 160 6.11 6.94 10.12
N PHE A 161 5.26 7.86 10.55
CA PHE A 161 5.23 8.35 11.94
C PHE A 161 4.10 7.66 12.70
N TYR A 162 4.28 7.53 14.00
CA TYR A 162 3.22 7.09 14.89
C TYR A 162 3.11 8.05 16.09
N PRO A 163 1.92 8.24 16.65
CA PRO A 163 1.74 9.08 17.82
C PRO A 163 2.50 8.49 19.02
N SER A 164 3.29 9.32 19.72
CA SER A 164 3.99 8.92 20.96
C SER A 164 3.00 8.63 22.10
N ASP A 165 1.82 9.25 22.05
CA ASP A 165 0.71 9.00 22.96
C ASP A 165 -0.58 8.85 22.13
N ARG A 166 -1.27 7.71 22.28
CA ARG A 166 -2.54 7.42 21.59
C ARG A 166 -3.64 8.43 21.92
N ARG A 167 -3.53 9.12 23.08
CA ARG A 167 -4.48 10.16 23.50
C ARG A 167 -4.13 11.55 22.95
N ASN A 168 -2.93 11.71 22.44
CA ASN A 168 -2.48 12.97 21.83
C ASN A 168 -1.84 12.71 20.48
N PRO A 169 -2.64 12.55 19.41
CA PRO A 169 -2.15 12.25 18.07
C PRO A 169 -1.30 13.37 17.45
N ALA A 170 -1.33 14.58 18.01
CA ALA A 170 -0.47 15.68 17.57
C ALA A 170 1.00 15.49 17.98
N ASN A 171 1.27 14.64 18.98
CA ASN A 171 2.63 14.32 19.40
C ASN A 171 3.13 13.06 18.68
N GLN A 172 3.86 13.26 17.59
CA GLN A 172 4.37 12.20 16.73
C GLN A 172 5.86 11.96 16.98
N LEU A 173 6.26 10.69 16.97
CA LEU A 173 7.65 10.27 16.93
C LEU A 173 8.03 9.92 15.48
N VAL A 174 9.25 10.28 15.13
CA VAL A 174 9.88 9.96 13.84
C VAL A 174 10.53 8.58 13.91
#